data_caf3a6d70d081724c9d3257a3652e09e
#
_entry.id   caf3a6d70d081724c9d3257a3652e09e
#
_cell.length_a   1.000
_cell.length_b   1.000
_cell.length_c   1.000
_cell.angle_alpha   90.00
_cell.angle_beta   90.00
_cell.angle_gamma   90.00
#
_symmetry.space_group_name_H-M   'P 1'
#
loop_
_entity.id
_entity.type
_entity.pdbx_description
1 polymer ?
#
loop_
_entity_poly.entity_id
_entity_poly.type
_entity_poly.pdbx_seq_one_letter_code
_entity_poly.pdbx_strand_id
1 'polypeptide(L)'
;LDTLTNWFLENKNHFGGIEYWSKEWWHDKNFQNEILQAQNFQPNFDIDISHFKNYTKKYLLSFIKKYQKTQFYLIIPSYSRLNYRKLSYGEYYNKDSVLFSNYYAILSWIIQETQKYPNVKIYGFDDLDYADNIKNYKDPAHYNTDMNSMQLNAIRDNTHILNTQNIIKYLNTMERKIKEFDLTPFVEYIKNQNF
;
A
#
# COMPACT_ATOMS: atom_id res chain seq x y z
N LEU A 1 12.00 -27.83 1.21
CA LEU A 1 11.21 -27.10 2.23
C LEU A 1 12.14 -26.56 3.32
N ASP A 2 13.11 -27.36 3.81
CA ASP A 2 14.00 -26.98 4.91
C ASP A 2 14.90 -25.77 4.56
N THR A 3 15.42 -25.69 3.34
CA THR A 3 16.31 -24.60 2.91
C THR A 3 15.58 -23.24 2.88
N LEU A 4 14.35 -23.22 2.41
CA LEU A 4 13.53 -21.99 2.37
C LEU A 4 13.10 -21.57 3.78
N THR A 5 12.73 -22.53 4.62
CA THR A 5 12.36 -22.30 6.01
C THR A 5 13.56 -21.79 6.82
N ASN A 6 14.74 -22.40 6.64
CA ASN A 6 15.96 -21.95 7.29
C ASN A 6 16.39 -20.56 6.81
N TRP A 7 16.30 -20.28 5.51
CA TRP A 7 16.56 -18.96 4.98
C TRP A 7 15.62 -17.90 5.57
N PHE A 8 14.32 -18.21 5.70
CA PHE A 8 13.35 -17.34 6.35
C PHE A 8 13.67 -17.11 7.82
N LEU A 9 14.05 -18.15 8.56
CA LEU A 9 14.38 -18.06 9.98
C LEU A 9 15.67 -17.27 10.22
N GLU A 10 16.70 -17.49 9.41
CA GLU A 10 17.98 -16.78 9.48
C GLU A 10 17.85 -15.31 9.12
N ASN A 11 16.95 -14.95 8.18
CA ASN A 11 16.76 -13.58 7.73
C ASN A 11 15.60 -12.85 8.42
N LYS A 12 14.88 -13.51 9.31
CA LYS A 12 13.72 -12.97 10.02
C LYS A 12 13.99 -11.63 10.73
N ASN A 13 15.21 -11.43 11.21
CA ASN A 13 15.63 -10.24 11.94
C ASN A 13 16.34 -9.19 11.06
N HIS A 14 16.51 -9.46 9.75
CA HIS A 14 17.25 -8.59 8.84
C HIS A 14 16.36 -7.80 7.89
N PHE A 15 15.03 -7.92 8.00
CA PHE A 15 14.10 -7.23 7.15
C PHE A 15 13.59 -5.95 7.82
N GLY A 16 13.86 -4.83 7.18
CA GLY A 16 13.23 -3.56 7.47
C GLY A 16 14.10 -2.52 8.18
N GLY A 17 13.81 -1.27 7.89
CA GLY A 17 14.47 -0.08 8.41
C GLY A 17 15.45 0.58 7.44
N ILE A 18 15.82 1.83 7.76
CA ILE A 18 16.67 2.67 6.90
C ILE A 18 17.99 1.97 6.54
N GLU A 19 18.66 1.34 7.52
CA GLU A 19 19.96 0.70 7.32
C GLU A 19 19.87 -0.51 6.39
N TYR A 20 18.78 -1.26 6.45
CA TYR A 20 18.58 -2.40 5.56
C TYR A 20 18.33 -1.96 4.11
N TRP A 21 17.48 -0.94 3.95
CA TRP A 21 17.16 -0.41 2.64
C TRP A 21 18.36 0.29 1.99
N SER A 22 19.37 0.73 2.77
CA SER A 22 20.55 1.44 2.27
C SER A 22 21.32 0.69 1.19
N LYS A 23 21.29 -0.65 1.23
CA LYS A 23 22.08 -1.47 0.30
C LYS A 23 21.54 -1.50 -1.13
N GLU A 24 20.24 -1.38 -1.32
CA GLU A 24 19.62 -1.52 -2.65
C GLU A 24 18.90 -0.23 -3.09
N TRP A 25 18.24 0.46 -2.17
CA TRP A 25 17.35 1.58 -2.48
C TRP A 25 18.01 2.95 -2.30
N TRP A 26 18.82 3.11 -1.25
CA TRP A 26 19.43 4.42 -0.95
C TRP A 26 20.50 4.84 -1.95
N HIS A 27 21.07 3.90 -2.74
CA HIS A 27 21.98 4.20 -3.84
C HIS A 27 21.26 4.58 -5.15
N ASP A 28 19.95 4.35 -5.24
CA ASP A 28 19.17 4.77 -6.40
C ASP A 28 18.89 6.28 -6.32
N LYS A 29 19.53 7.04 -7.22
CA LYS A 29 19.36 8.49 -7.30
C LYS A 29 17.93 8.91 -7.60
N ASN A 30 17.14 8.11 -8.31
CA ASN A 30 15.75 8.41 -8.57
C ASN A 30 14.95 8.32 -7.28
N PHE A 31 15.15 7.27 -6.50
CA PHE A 31 14.50 7.09 -5.21
C PHE A 31 14.85 8.21 -4.21
N GLN A 32 16.14 8.60 -4.16
CA GLN A 32 16.57 9.74 -3.34
C GLN A 32 15.88 11.04 -3.75
N ASN A 33 15.85 11.34 -5.06
CA ASN A 33 15.20 12.51 -5.60
C ASN A 33 13.69 12.52 -5.32
N GLU A 34 13.01 11.39 -5.42
CA GLU A 34 11.60 11.28 -5.07
C GLU A 34 11.32 11.68 -3.62
N ILE A 35 12.18 11.28 -2.69
CA ILE A 35 12.04 11.63 -1.27
C ILE A 35 12.35 13.10 -1.05
N LEU A 36 13.44 13.61 -1.62
CA LEU A 36 13.86 15.02 -1.44
C LEU A 36 12.82 15.99 -2.00
N GLN A 37 12.21 15.67 -3.13
CA GLN A 37 11.18 16.50 -3.74
C GLN A 37 9.83 16.40 -3.03
N ALA A 38 9.53 15.27 -2.39
CA ALA A 38 8.26 15.03 -1.69
C ALA A 38 7.99 16.04 -0.55
N GLN A 39 9.02 16.69 -0.01
CA GLN A 39 8.85 17.70 1.03
C GLN A 39 8.08 18.94 0.55
N ASN A 40 8.26 19.34 -0.71
CA ASN A 40 7.69 20.57 -1.28
C ASN A 40 6.53 20.31 -2.24
N PHE A 41 6.08 19.08 -2.28
CA PHE A 41 5.13 18.64 -3.28
C PHE A 41 3.69 19.13 -2.97
N GLN A 42 3.02 19.68 -3.99
CA GLN A 42 1.60 20.03 -3.98
C GLN A 42 0.83 19.11 -4.91
N PRO A 43 -0.14 18.33 -4.41
CA PRO A 43 -0.90 17.41 -5.22
C PRO A 43 -1.81 18.16 -6.22
N ASN A 44 -1.93 17.62 -7.43
CA ASN A 44 -2.99 17.99 -8.35
C ASN A 44 -4.26 17.20 -8.01
N PHE A 45 -5.42 17.84 -8.10
CA PHE A 45 -6.73 17.28 -7.72
C PHE A 45 -7.60 16.89 -8.91
N ASP A 46 -7.07 16.86 -10.12
CA ASP A 46 -7.82 16.37 -11.27
C ASP A 46 -7.88 14.84 -11.27
N ILE A 47 -9.06 14.29 -10.93
CA ILE A 47 -9.25 12.86 -10.69
C ILE A 47 -9.96 12.23 -11.90
N ASP A 48 -9.23 11.49 -12.71
CA ASP A 48 -9.84 10.60 -13.72
C ASP A 48 -9.53 9.13 -13.39
N ILE A 49 -10.54 8.41 -12.92
CA ILE A 49 -10.47 6.98 -12.62
C ILE A 49 -11.18 6.11 -13.67
N SER A 50 -11.55 6.65 -14.81
CA SER A 50 -12.30 5.94 -15.85
C SER A 50 -11.57 4.71 -16.36
N HIS A 51 -10.27 4.83 -16.61
CA HIS A 51 -9.43 3.71 -17.03
C HIS A 51 -9.42 2.60 -15.98
N PHE A 52 -9.20 2.93 -14.71
CA PHE A 52 -9.18 1.96 -13.60
C PHE A 52 -10.54 1.28 -13.41
N LYS A 53 -11.65 2.02 -13.53
CA LYS A 53 -13.00 1.44 -13.49
C LYS A 53 -13.22 0.42 -14.60
N ASN A 54 -12.82 0.75 -15.82
CA ASN A 54 -12.98 -0.14 -16.97
C ASN A 54 -12.13 -1.40 -16.82
N TYR A 55 -10.88 -1.26 -16.37
CA TYR A 55 -10.00 -2.38 -16.08
C TYR A 55 -10.59 -3.29 -14.98
N THR A 56 -11.02 -2.71 -13.88
CA THR A 56 -11.62 -3.45 -12.76
C THR A 56 -12.91 -4.16 -13.16
N LYS A 57 -13.79 -3.51 -13.93
CA LYS A 57 -14.99 -4.15 -14.47
C LYS A 57 -14.65 -5.37 -15.33
N LYS A 58 -13.67 -5.24 -16.20
CA LYS A 58 -13.27 -6.29 -17.15
C LYS A 58 -12.59 -7.47 -16.44
N TYR A 59 -11.65 -7.21 -15.53
CA TYR A 59 -10.73 -8.23 -15.01
C TYR A 59 -11.04 -8.68 -13.57
N LEU A 60 -11.90 -8.00 -12.85
CA LEU A 60 -12.30 -8.39 -11.49
C LEU A 60 -13.81 -8.65 -11.40
N LEU A 61 -14.64 -7.62 -11.66
CA LEU A 61 -16.08 -7.74 -11.43
C LEU A 61 -16.75 -8.76 -12.36
N SER A 62 -16.24 -8.92 -13.59
CA SER A 62 -16.72 -9.96 -14.51
C SER A 62 -16.51 -11.38 -13.96
N PHE A 63 -15.36 -11.64 -13.30
CA PHE A 63 -15.08 -12.93 -12.66
C PHE A 63 -15.97 -13.16 -11.43
N ILE A 64 -16.09 -12.16 -10.58
CA ILE A 64 -16.96 -12.22 -9.40
C ILE A 64 -18.39 -12.56 -9.82
N LYS A 65 -18.91 -11.88 -10.83
CA LYS A 65 -20.25 -12.10 -11.38
C LYS A 65 -20.40 -13.50 -12.00
N LYS A 66 -19.36 -13.97 -12.70
CA LYS A 66 -19.39 -15.28 -13.38
C LYS A 66 -19.34 -16.45 -12.39
N TYR A 67 -18.55 -16.33 -11.33
CA TYR A 67 -18.26 -17.42 -10.41
C TYR A 67 -18.94 -17.22 -9.04
N GLN A 68 -20.27 -17.13 -9.02
CA GLN A 68 -21.07 -16.84 -7.83
C GLN A 68 -20.94 -17.88 -6.70
N LYS A 69 -20.51 -19.09 -7.00
CA LYS A 69 -20.25 -20.15 -6.02
C LYS A 69 -18.83 -20.09 -5.42
N THR A 70 -17.95 -19.25 -5.97
CA THR A 70 -16.59 -19.03 -5.48
C THR A 70 -16.59 -17.88 -4.49
N GLN A 71 -15.99 -18.08 -3.33
CA GLN A 71 -15.78 -17.02 -2.35
C GLN A 71 -14.51 -16.25 -2.72
N PHE A 72 -14.61 -14.94 -2.90
CA PHE A 72 -13.49 -14.06 -3.20
C PHE A 72 -13.07 -13.30 -1.94
N TYR A 73 -11.83 -13.48 -1.53
CA TYR A 73 -11.19 -12.72 -0.47
C TYR A 73 -10.16 -11.77 -1.11
N LEU A 74 -10.50 -10.49 -1.21
CA LEU A 74 -9.65 -9.47 -1.81
C LEU A 74 -8.90 -8.75 -0.71
N ILE A 75 -7.58 -8.79 -0.77
CA ILE A 75 -6.72 -8.11 0.19
C ILE A 75 -6.12 -6.88 -0.48
N ILE A 76 -6.34 -5.71 0.09
CA ILE A 76 -5.67 -4.48 -0.34
C ILE A 76 -4.23 -4.53 0.18
N PRO A 77 -3.22 -4.45 -0.70
CA PRO A 77 -1.82 -4.43 -0.28
C PRO A 77 -1.56 -3.26 0.66
N SER A 78 -0.89 -3.53 1.79
CA SER A 78 -0.50 -2.50 2.74
C SER A 78 0.91 -2.01 2.44
N TYR A 79 1.04 -0.87 1.80
CA TYR A 79 2.33 -0.23 1.54
C TYR A 79 2.78 0.61 2.72
N SER A 80 4.11 0.82 2.86
CA SER A 80 4.62 1.73 3.88
C SER A 80 4.15 3.17 3.63
N ARG A 81 4.08 3.99 4.68
CA ARG A 81 3.75 5.42 4.52
C ARG A 81 4.74 6.13 3.62
N LEU A 82 6.02 5.73 3.69
CA LEU A 82 7.04 6.26 2.79
C LEU A 82 6.69 6.05 1.32
N ASN A 83 6.09 4.90 0.98
CA ASN A 83 5.69 4.61 -0.38
C ASN A 83 4.64 5.60 -0.91
N TYR A 84 3.69 5.99 -0.06
CA TYR A 84 2.67 6.99 -0.42
C TYR A 84 3.18 8.42 -0.38
N ARG A 85 4.26 8.68 0.38
CA ARG A 85 4.84 10.03 0.53
C ARG A 85 5.85 10.38 -0.54
N LYS A 86 6.51 9.42 -1.15
CA LYS A 86 7.44 9.69 -2.25
C LYS A 86 6.69 10.12 -3.52
N LEU A 87 7.32 10.95 -4.33
CA LEU A 87 6.66 11.65 -5.45
C LEU A 87 6.24 10.78 -6.60
N SER A 88 6.97 9.74 -6.92
CA SER A 88 6.63 8.93 -8.06
C SER A 88 6.51 7.48 -7.70
N TYR A 89 5.39 6.94 -8.06
CA TYR A 89 5.15 5.53 -8.09
C TYR A 89 5.37 5.01 -9.52
N GLY A 90 6.62 5.20 -10.02
CA GLY A 90 6.97 4.80 -11.37
C GLY A 90 6.30 5.65 -12.47
N GLU A 91 6.45 5.24 -13.70
CA GLU A 91 5.94 5.93 -14.90
C GLU A 91 4.41 6.12 -14.92
N TYR A 92 3.67 5.35 -14.13
CA TYR A 92 2.21 5.42 -14.06
C TYR A 92 1.66 6.64 -13.32
N TYR A 93 2.48 7.32 -12.54
CA TYR A 93 2.08 8.45 -11.71
C TYR A 93 2.79 9.73 -12.11
N ASN A 94 3.34 9.71 -13.32
CA ASN A 94 4.04 10.85 -13.87
C ASN A 94 3.05 11.97 -14.15
N LYS A 95 3.24 13.06 -13.46
CA LYS A 95 2.79 14.44 -13.60
C LYS A 95 1.88 14.95 -12.50
N ASP A 96 1.05 14.17 -11.86
CA ASP A 96 -0.04 14.77 -11.13
C ASP A 96 -0.28 14.18 -9.73
N SER A 97 0.64 13.44 -9.13
CA SER A 97 0.58 12.92 -7.75
C SER A 97 -0.79 13.02 -7.06
N VAL A 98 -1.77 12.70 -7.81
CA VAL A 98 -3.17 12.49 -7.45
C VAL A 98 -3.33 11.09 -6.89
N LEU A 99 -2.19 10.47 -6.57
CA LEU A 99 -2.13 9.07 -6.21
C LEU A 99 -3.17 8.70 -5.17
N PHE A 100 -3.19 9.46 -4.08
CA PHE A 100 -4.10 9.13 -3.00
C PHE A 100 -5.55 9.45 -3.36
N SER A 101 -5.80 10.55 -4.07
CA SER A 101 -7.16 10.90 -4.49
C SER A 101 -7.74 9.88 -5.48
N ASN A 102 -6.92 9.41 -6.42
CA ASN A 102 -7.31 8.33 -7.33
C ASN A 102 -7.52 7.01 -6.59
N TYR A 103 -6.61 6.67 -5.66
CA TYR A 103 -6.76 5.50 -4.80
C TYR A 103 -8.04 5.57 -3.97
N TYR A 104 -8.30 6.72 -3.34
CA TYR A 104 -9.53 6.98 -2.57
C TYR A 104 -10.77 6.76 -3.44
N ALA A 105 -10.81 7.37 -4.62
CA ALA A 105 -11.95 7.31 -5.51
C ALA A 105 -12.18 5.90 -6.05
N ILE A 106 -11.12 5.19 -6.48
CA ILE A 106 -11.25 3.85 -7.05
C ILE A 106 -11.61 2.82 -5.98
N LEU A 107 -11.01 2.87 -4.79
CA LEU A 107 -11.32 1.93 -3.72
C LEU A 107 -12.73 2.12 -3.20
N SER A 108 -13.17 3.36 -3.00
CA SER A 108 -14.55 3.67 -2.63
C SER A 108 -15.53 3.13 -3.66
N TRP A 109 -15.23 3.30 -4.94
CA TRP A 109 -16.07 2.77 -6.03
C TRP A 109 -16.05 1.22 -6.06
N ILE A 110 -14.91 0.57 -5.88
CA ILE A 110 -14.81 -0.91 -5.81
C ILE A 110 -15.68 -1.44 -4.66
N ILE A 111 -15.61 -0.82 -3.49
CA ILE A 111 -16.43 -1.21 -2.33
C ILE A 111 -17.92 -1.07 -2.64
N GLN A 112 -18.35 0.02 -3.26
CA GLN A 112 -19.74 0.21 -3.68
C GLN A 112 -20.20 -0.83 -4.69
N GLU A 113 -19.37 -1.14 -5.69
CA GLU A 113 -19.70 -2.12 -6.71
C GLU A 113 -19.75 -3.55 -6.17
N THR A 114 -18.84 -3.92 -5.28
CA THR A 114 -18.72 -5.29 -4.76
C THR A 114 -19.76 -5.63 -3.70
N GLN A 115 -20.33 -4.65 -3.00
CA GLN A 115 -21.41 -4.92 -2.01
C GLN A 115 -22.64 -5.64 -2.57
N LYS A 116 -22.82 -5.61 -3.89
CA LYS A 116 -23.91 -6.34 -4.60
C LYS A 116 -23.69 -7.84 -4.61
N TYR A 117 -22.48 -8.31 -4.32
CA TYR A 117 -22.06 -9.69 -4.46
C TYR A 117 -21.75 -10.31 -3.09
N PRO A 118 -22.61 -11.22 -2.59
CA PRO A 118 -22.44 -11.82 -1.26
C PRO A 118 -21.20 -12.72 -1.16
N ASN A 119 -20.61 -13.10 -2.29
CA ASN A 119 -19.43 -13.94 -2.39
C ASN A 119 -18.11 -13.16 -2.42
N VAL A 120 -18.11 -11.88 -2.02
CA VAL A 120 -16.89 -11.04 -1.97
C VAL A 120 -16.71 -10.46 -0.57
N LYS A 121 -15.48 -10.52 -0.08
CA LYS A 121 -15.02 -9.76 1.08
C LYS A 121 -13.74 -9.04 0.72
N ILE A 122 -13.64 -7.77 1.09
CA ILE A 122 -12.45 -6.94 0.86
C ILE A 122 -11.84 -6.60 2.21
N TYR A 123 -10.54 -6.81 2.36
CA TYR A 123 -9.79 -6.60 3.58
C TYR A 123 -8.78 -5.47 3.38
N GLY A 124 -8.71 -4.55 4.35
CA GLY A 124 -7.78 -3.42 4.35
C GLY A 124 -7.04 -3.28 5.67
N PHE A 125 -5.77 -2.89 5.60
CA PHE A 125 -4.86 -2.81 6.75
C PHE A 125 -4.09 -1.49 6.80
N ASP A 126 -4.32 -0.58 5.85
CA ASP A 126 -3.58 0.68 5.74
C ASP A 126 -4.00 1.76 6.76
N ASP A 127 -5.09 1.55 7.49
CA ASP A 127 -5.46 2.39 8.62
C ASP A 127 -4.68 2.06 9.91
N LEU A 128 -3.95 0.94 9.93
CA LEU A 128 -3.16 0.48 11.06
C LEU A 128 -1.83 1.23 11.17
N ASP A 129 -1.29 1.28 12.41
CA ASP A 129 0.04 1.82 12.71
C ASP A 129 1.18 0.98 12.11
N TYR A 130 0.88 -0.22 11.65
CA TYR A 130 1.85 -1.11 11.01
C TYR A 130 2.60 -0.43 9.86
N ALA A 131 1.88 0.30 9.01
CA ALA A 131 2.43 0.98 7.85
C ALA A 131 3.26 2.23 8.18
N ASP A 132 3.17 2.74 9.41
CA ASP A 132 3.92 3.90 9.88
C ASP A 132 5.40 3.53 10.19
N ASN A 133 5.69 2.25 10.44
CA ASN A 133 7.02 1.78 10.80
C ASN A 133 7.69 1.06 9.63
N ILE A 134 8.70 1.69 9.02
CA ILE A 134 9.44 1.10 7.89
C ILE A 134 10.22 -0.18 8.25
N LYS A 135 10.45 -0.45 9.54
CA LYS A 135 11.07 -1.73 9.98
C LYS A 135 10.17 -2.93 9.69
N ASN A 136 8.88 -2.70 9.48
CA ASN A 136 7.92 -3.73 9.10
C ASN A 136 7.99 -4.07 7.61
N TYR A 137 8.89 -3.43 6.85
CA TYR A 137 9.00 -3.54 5.40
C TYR A 137 10.42 -3.88 4.98
N LYS A 138 10.53 -4.74 3.97
CA LYS A 138 11.77 -5.05 3.28
C LYS A 138 12.23 -3.89 2.36
N ASP A 139 11.27 -3.21 1.77
CA ASP A 139 11.40 -2.04 0.90
C ASP A 139 10.09 -1.24 0.97
N PRO A 140 9.92 -0.11 0.27
CA PRO A 140 8.73 0.71 0.41
C PRO A 140 7.39 -0.02 0.25
N ALA A 141 7.35 -1.13 -0.49
CA ALA A 141 6.12 -1.82 -0.87
C ALA A 141 5.94 -3.22 -0.25
N HIS A 142 7.03 -3.89 0.12
CA HIS A 142 6.98 -5.29 0.56
C HIS A 142 7.08 -5.40 2.08
N TYR A 143 5.97 -5.74 2.72
CA TYR A 143 5.87 -5.96 4.15
C TYR A 143 6.46 -7.30 4.59
N ASN A 144 6.74 -7.44 5.89
CA ASN A 144 7.24 -8.66 6.51
C ASN A 144 6.15 -9.76 6.61
N THR A 145 6.56 -10.98 6.90
CA THR A 145 5.68 -12.17 6.93
C THR A 145 4.60 -12.12 8.02
N ASP A 146 4.77 -11.32 9.05
CA ASP A 146 3.77 -11.11 10.11
C ASP A 146 2.50 -10.42 9.58
N MET A 147 2.60 -9.54 8.58
CA MET A 147 1.44 -9.00 7.90
C MET A 147 0.65 -10.11 7.18
N ASN A 148 1.31 -11.09 6.56
CA ASN A 148 0.61 -12.23 5.97
C ASN A 148 -0.18 -13.02 7.02
N SER A 149 0.40 -13.21 8.19
CA SER A 149 -0.28 -13.87 9.31
C SER A 149 -1.48 -13.06 9.80
N MET A 150 -1.34 -11.74 9.88
CA MET A 150 -2.44 -10.82 10.23
C MET A 150 -3.58 -10.92 9.21
N GLN A 151 -3.27 -10.93 7.92
CA GLN A 151 -4.26 -11.05 6.84
C GLN A 151 -5.00 -12.39 6.90
N LEU A 152 -4.30 -13.50 7.11
CA LEU A 152 -4.91 -14.83 7.24
C LEU A 152 -5.80 -14.92 8.49
N ASN A 153 -5.36 -14.36 9.60
CA ASN A 153 -6.16 -14.28 10.82
C ASN A 153 -7.41 -13.43 10.60
N ALA A 154 -7.28 -12.30 9.91
CA ALA A 154 -8.43 -11.43 9.59
C ALA A 154 -9.47 -12.16 8.72
N ILE A 155 -9.03 -12.98 7.76
CA ILE A 155 -9.93 -13.82 6.95
C ILE A 155 -10.66 -14.84 7.84
N ARG A 156 -9.92 -15.56 8.70
CA ARG A 156 -10.47 -16.54 9.63
C ARG A 156 -11.50 -15.93 10.58
N ASP A 157 -11.15 -14.77 11.16
CA ASP A 157 -11.91 -14.15 12.24
C ASP A 157 -12.92 -13.11 11.74
N ASN A 158 -13.00 -12.89 10.41
CA ASN A 158 -13.87 -11.90 9.75
C ASN A 158 -13.67 -10.47 10.28
N THR A 159 -12.42 -10.08 10.53
CA THR A 159 -12.03 -8.73 10.95
C THR A 159 -11.43 -7.94 9.78
N HIS A 160 -11.24 -6.63 9.91
CA HIS A 160 -10.66 -5.74 8.88
C HIS A 160 -11.40 -5.76 7.53
N ILE A 161 -12.68 -6.11 7.53
CA ILE A 161 -13.50 -6.11 6.31
C ILE A 161 -13.93 -4.69 5.99
N LEU A 162 -13.63 -4.25 4.77
CA LEU A 162 -14.07 -2.98 4.22
C LEU A 162 -15.45 -3.12 3.58
N ASN A 163 -16.30 -2.15 3.88
CA ASN A 163 -17.65 -2.04 3.36
C ASN A 163 -18.09 -0.57 3.25
N THR A 164 -19.28 -0.30 2.73
CA THR A 164 -19.78 1.07 2.54
C THR A 164 -19.98 1.87 3.84
N GLN A 165 -20.03 1.22 4.98
CA GLN A 165 -20.21 1.89 6.28
C GLN A 165 -18.87 2.37 6.86
N ASN A 166 -17.75 1.68 6.57
CA ASN A 166 -16.47 1.97 7.19
C ASN A 166 -15.39 2.52 6.23
N ILE A 167 -15.59 2.41 4.90
CA ILE A 167 -14.57 2.80 3.92
C ILE A 167 -14.11 4.25 4.04
N ILE A 168 -15.02 5.17 4.31
CA ILE A 168 -14.68 6.59 4.45
C ILE A 168 -13.78 6.83 5.67
N LYS A 169 -14.11 6.20 6.81
CA LYS A 169 -13.28 6.29 8.01
C LYS A 169 -11.89 5.69 7.77
N TYR A 170 -11.84 4.52 7.12
CA TYR A 170 -10.60 3.86 6.75
C TYR A 170 -9.70 4.76 5.90
N LEU A 171 -10.23 5.31 4.81
CA LEU A 171 -9.49 6.17 3.89
C LEU A 171 -9.06 7.50 4.53
N ASN A 172 -9.92 8.13 5.34
CA ASN A 172 -9.57 9.35 6.06
C ASN A 172 -8.45 9.11 7.09
N THR A 173 -8.47 7.96 7.77
CA THR A 173 -7.40 7.57 8.69
C THR A 173 -6.08 7.36 7.94
N MET A 174 -6.12 6.66 6.83
CA MET A 174 -4.97 6.43 5.96
C MET A 174 -4.40 7.76 5.43
N GLU A 175 -5.26 8.65 4.89
CA GLU A 175 -4.85 9.95 4.37
C GLU A 175 -4.14 10.81 5.44
N ARG A 176 -4.74 10.89 6.61
CA ARG A 176 -4.15 11.62 7.73
C ARG A 176 -2.77 11.08 8.08
N LYS A 177 -2.64 9.76 8.25
CA LYS A 177 -1.35 9.10 8.55
C LYS A 177 -0.30 9.31 7.47
N ILE A 178 -0.69 9.31 6.19
CA ILE A 178 0.22 9.63 5.07
C ILE A 178 0.70 11.07 5.17
N LYS A 179 -0.20 12.02 5.43
CA LYS A 179 0.16 13.45 5.53
C LYS A 179 1.04 13.74 6.73
N GLU A 180 0.79 13.09 7.87
CA GLU A 180 1.53 13.25 9.11
C GLU A 180 2.87 12.49 9.14
N PHE A 181 3.12 11.60 8.18
CA PHE A 181 4.32 10.79 8.15
C PHE A 181 5.58 11.67 7.97
N ASP A 182 6.50 11.60 8.93
CA ASP A 182 7.70 12.42 8.95
C ASP A 182 8.76 11.88 7.96
N LEU A 183 9.12 12.72 6.99
CA LEU A 183 10.18 12.45 6.02
C LEU A 183 11.57 12.89 6.49
N THR A 184 11.67 13.66 7.58
CA THR A 184 12.93 14.25 8.05
C THR A 184 14.05 13.22 8.22
N PRO A 185 13.83 12.07 8.87
CA PRO A 185 14.90 11.08 9.06
C PRO A 185 15.48 10.55 7.73
N PHE A 186 14.62 10.42 6.71
CA PHE A 186 15.03 9.93 5.39
C PHE A 186 15.83 10.97 4.61
N VAL A 187 15.39 12.22 4.68
CA VAL A 187 16.06 13.34 4.04
C VAL A 187 17.44 13.58 4.67
N GLU A 188 17.55 13.52 5.99
CA GLU A 188 18.81 13.63 6.71
C GLU A 188 19.74 12.46 6.36
N TYR A 189 19.22 11.26 6.30
CA TYR A 189 19.99 10.08 5.89
C TYR A 189 20.58 10.27 4.49
N ILE A 190 19.79 10.68 3.50
CA ILE A 190 20.23 10.91 2.12
C ILE A 190 21.30 12.02 2.08
N LYS A 191 21.10 13.12 2.77
CA LYS A 191 22.05 14.25 2.78
C LYS A 191 23.39 13.94 3.45
N ASN A 192 23.37 13.04 4.45
CA ASN A 192 24.57 12.66 5.19
C ASN A 192 25.36 11.53 4.54
N GLN A 193 24.79 10.83 3.59
CA GLN A 193 25.50 9.86 2.77
C GLN A 193 26.13 10.62 1.60
N ASN A 194 27.46 10.78 1.62
CA ASN A 194 28.23 11.27 0.47
C ASN A 194 28.26 10.17 -0.61
N PHE A 195 27.18 10.02 -1.36
CA PHE A 195 27.10 9.10 -2.50
C PHE A 195 27.78 9.66 -3.74
#